data_9049649097f8b975d987eaa252007d9a
#
_entry.id   9049649097f8b975d987eaa252007d9a
#
_cell.length_a   1.000
_cell.length_b   1.000
_cell.length_c   1.000
_cell.angle_alpha   90.00
_cell.angle_beta   90.00
_cell.angle_gamma   90.00
#
_symmetry.space_group_name_H-M   'P 1'
#
loop_
_entity.id
_entity.type
_entity.pdbx_description
1 polymer ?
#
loop_
_entity_poly.entity_id
_entity_poly.type
_entity_poly.pdbx_seq_one_letter_code
_entity_poly.pdbx_strand_id
1 'polypeptide(L)'
;MTFNRRTFIGTAVAATSTLAAPMVNAAGHGKPRVVVVGGGAGGATAARYIAKDSNGEIDVTLIEPSRQYYTCFFSNLYLGGFREMNSLGHSYGNLAAAYGINVVHYWAVGVDNDAKMVALAGGGMVPYDRLILSPGIDFVEGSVAGWDLSAQNAMPHAYKAGSQTELLKAQIMAMPEGGTFGMVAPPISYRCPPGPYERVSMVAHLLKEINPTAKILIADPKEKFSKQGLFEEGWQNHYGGMIERIGPDFGANNTSVDP
;
A
#
# COMPACT_ATOMS: atom_id res chain seq x y z
N MET A 1 -1.92 -19.06 5.98
CA MET A 1 -2.88 -19.11 4.86
C MET A 1 -2.80 -17.78 4.15
N THR A 2 -2.20 -17.77 2.97
CA THR A 2 -2.11 -16.57 2.12
C THR A 2 -3.43 -16.38 1.39
N PHE A 3 -4.18 -15.34 1.76
CA PHE A 3 -5.40 -14.95 1.05
C PHE A 3 -5.01 -14.18 -0.21
N ASN A 4 -5.25 -14.77 -1.38
CA ASN A 4 -5.10 -14.06 -2.65
C ASN A 4 -6.48 -13.61 -3.19
N ARG A 5 -6.49 -12.68 -4.17
CA ARG A 5 -7.71 -12.12 -4.78
C ARG A 5 -8.68 -13.18 -5.33
N ARG A 6 -8.18 -14.32 -5.80
CA ARG A 6 -9.01 -15.40 -6.37
C ARG A 6 -9.65 -16.24 -5.27
N THR A 7 -8.96 -16.40 -4.13
CA THR A 7 -9.46 -17.15 -2.97
C THR A 7 -10.55 -16.37 -2.23
N PHE A 8 -10.49 -15.02 -2.23
CA PHE A 8 -11.48 -14.16 -1.58
C PHE A 8 -12.90 -14.29 -2.17
N ILE A 9 -13.02 -14.57 -3.47
CA ILE A 9 -14.32 -14.66 -4.17
C ILE A 9 -14.92 -16.08 -4.13
N GLY A 10 -14.14 -17.09 -3.79
CA GLY A 10 -14.53 -18.51 -3.92
C GLY A 10 -14.78 -19.27 -2.63
N THR A 11 -14.64 -18.65 -1.46
CA THR A 11 -14.81 -19.38 -0.19
C THR A 11 -16.25 -19.24 0.31
N ALA A 12 -17.09 -20.22 -0.01
CA ALA A 12 -18.34 -20.45 0.70
C ALA A 12 -17.98 -20.91 2.13
N VAL A 13 -18.18 -20.04 3.12
CA VAL A 13 -17.96 -20.37 4.53
C VAL A 13 -19.13 -21.20 5.02
N ALA A 14 -18.97 -22.51 5.11
CA ALA A 14 -19.85 -23.37 5.90
C ALA A 14 -19.56 -23.06 7.40
N ALA A 15 -20.27 -22.10 7.96
CA ALA A 15 -20.18 -21.77 9.37
C ALA A 15 -21.14 -22.62 10.18
N THR A 16 -20.63 -23.71 10.76
CA THR A 16 -21.29 -24.41 11.88
C THR A 16 -20.58 -24.01 13.17
N SER A 17 -21.04 -22.93 13.79
CA SER A 17 -20.84 -22.68 15.21
C SER A 17 -21.83 -21.63 15.69
N THR A 18 -22.70 -22.04 16.62
CA THR A 18 -23.67 -21.23 17.35
C THR A 18 -22.98 -20.38 18.45
N LEU A 19 -22.09 -19.50 18.06
CA LEU A 19 -21.70 -18.36 18.87
C LEU A 19 -22.38 -17.14 18.24
N ALA A 20 -23.22 -16.45 19.01
CA ALA A 20 -23.88 -15.22 18.56
C ALA A 20 -22.78 -14.20 18.20
N ALA A 21 -22.32 -14.23 16.95
CA ALA A 21 -21.42 -13.22 16.43
C ALA A 21 -22.15 -11.87 16.50
N PRO A 22 -21.49 -10.79 16.92
CA PRO A 22 -22.10 -9.48 16.90
C PRO A 22 -22.50 -9.18 15.45
N MET A 23 -23.79 -9.20 15.16
CA MET A 23 -24.30 -8.60 13.94
C MET A 23 -23.98 -7.12 14.03
N VAL A 24 -23.10 -6.64 13.20
CA VAL A 24 -22.96 -5.21 12.98
C VAL A 24 -24.25 -4.78 12.29
N ASN A 25 -25.23 -4.34 13.09
CA ASN A 25 -26.43 -3.72 12.56
C ASN A 25 -25.99 -2.46 11.83
N ALA A 26 -25.88 -2.53 10.53
CA ALA A 26 -26.06 -1.39 9.68
C ALA A 26 -27.56 -1.05 9.78
N ALA A 27 -27.91 -0.31 10.83
CA ALA A 27 -29.29 0.05 11.13
C ALA A 27 -29.76 1.09 10.13
N GLY A 28 -30.05 0.66 8.92
CA GLY A 28 -30.77 1.44 7.94
C GLY A 28 -32.25 1.15 8.08
N HIS A 29 -33.02 2.10 8.48
CA HIS A 29 -34.48 2.04 8.49
C HIS A 29 -35.02 2.07 7.04
N GLY A 30 -34.80 0.97 6.30
CA GLY A 30 -35.29 0.81 4.92
C GLY A 30 -34.44 1.50 3.83
N LYS A 31 -33.32 2.13 4.15
CA LYS A 31 -32.40 2.71 3.15
C LYS A 31 -31.56 1.63 2.46
N PRO A 32 -31.20 1.81 1.18
CA PRO A 32 -30.24 0.95 0.52
C PRO A 32 -28.88 0.97 1.25
N ARG A 33 -28.28 -0.21 1.41
CA ARG A 33 -27.00 -0.40 2.11
C ARG A 33 -25.88 -0.59 1.12
N VAL A 34 -24.89 0.27 1.16
CA VAL A 34 -23.64 0.12 0.39
C VAL A 34 -22.51 -0.24 1.34
N VAL A 35 -21.89 -1.38 1.10
CA VAL A 35 -20.68 -1.79 1.82
C VAL A 35 -19.48 -1.58 0.91
N VAL A 36 -18.45 -0.91 1.45
CA VAL A 36 -17.17 -0.70 0.78
C VAL A 36 -16.11 -1.44 1.57
N VAL A 37 -15.40 -2.36 0.94
CA VAL A 37 -14.28 -3.09 1.53
C VAL A 37 -12.96 -2.49 1.09
N GLY A 38 -12.19 -2.01 2.07
CA GLY A 38 -10.91 -1.33 1.89
C GLY A 38 -11.01 0.19 1.98
N GLY A 39 -10.27 0.78 2.93
CA GLY A 39 -10.26 2.21 3.24
C GLY A 39 -9.13 3.00 2.60
N GLY A 40 -8.44 2.43 1.60
CA GLY A 40 -7.43 3.14 0.82
C GLY A 40 -8.03 4.23 -0.09
N ALA A 41 -7.19 4.79 -0.97
CA ALA A 41 -7.60 5.91 -1.84
C ALA A 41 -8.88 5.64 -2.64
N GLY A 42 -9.06 4.43 -3.19
CA GLY A 42 -10.25 4.07 -3.96
C GLY A 42 -11.50 3.92 -3.08
N GLY A 43 -11.42 3.08 -2.04
CA GLY A 43 -12.58 2.76 -1.22
C GLY A 43 -13.06 3.92 -0.34
N ALA A 44 -12.14 4.62 0.33
CA ALA A 44 -12.49 5.80 1.12
C ALA A 44 -13.12 6.91 0.25
N THR A 45 -12.61 7.10 -0.97
CA THR A 45 -13.19 8.04 -1.94
C THR A 45 -14.59 7.59 -2.35
N ALA A 46 -14.77 6.34 -2.72
CA ALA A 46 -16.07 5.80 -3.10
C ALA A 46 -17.10 5.95 -1.96
N ALA A 47 -16.72 5.54 -0.74
CA ALA A 47 -17.59 5.67 0.44
C ALA A 47 -18.02 7.13 0.67
N ARG A 48 -17.03 8.04 0.63
CA ARG A 48 -17.29 9.47 0.83
C ARG A 48 -18.28 10.04 -0.18
N TYR A 49 -18.06 9.78 -1.47
CA TYR A 49 -18.90 10.36 -2.52
C TYR A 49 -20.30 9.75 -2.54
N ILE A 50 -20.43 8.45 -2.29
CA ILE A 50 -21.76 7.81 -2.17
C ILE A 50 -22.54 8.43 -1.00
N ALA A 51 -21.94 8.55 0.18
CA ALA A 51 -22.61 9.14 1.33
C ALA A 51 -22.95 10.62 1.10
N LYS A 52 -22.00 11.40 0.55
CA LYS A 52 -22.20 12.82 0.26
C LYS A 52 -23.31 13.07 -0.76
N ASP A 53 -23.23 12.38 -1.90
CA ASP A 53 -24.08 12.69 -3.05
C ASP A 53 -25.49 12.06 -2.91
N SER A 54 -25.64 11.05 -2.04
CA SER A 54 -26.95 10.51 -1.66
C SER A 54 -27.71 11.38 -0.65
N ASN A 55 -27.11 12.42 -0.10
CA ASN A 55 -27.71 13.27 0.95
C ASN A 55 -28.32 12.46 2.11
N GLY A 56 -27.68 11.35 2.47
CA GLY A 56 -28.13 10.46 3.54
C GLY A 56 -29.23 9.47 3.16
N GLU A 57 -29.59 9.36 1.88
CA GLU A 57 -30.55 8.35 1.38
C GLU A 57 -29.94 6.94 1.29
N ILE A 58 -28.62 6.80 1.41
CA ILE A 58 -27.89 5.52 1.38
C ILE A 58 -27.11 5.35 2.67
N ASP A 59 -27.24 4.18 3.30
CA ASP A 59 -26.42 3.78 4.43
C ASP A 59 -25.09 3.21 3.93
N VAL A 60 -23.98 3.90 4.22
CA VAL A 60 -22.65 3.51 3.78
C VAL A 60 -21.86 2.92 4.94
N THR A 61 -21.36 1.70 4.76
CA THR A 61 -20.43 1.06 5.69
C THR A 61 -19.08 0.87 5.00
N LEU A 62 -18.01 1.37 5.64
CA LEU A 62 -16.63 1.17 5.21
C LEU A 62 -15.97 0.14 6.13
N ILE A 63 -15.53 -0.98 5.56
CA ILE A 63 -14.78 -2.03 6.26
C ILE A 63 -13.29 -1.85 5.98
N GLU A 64 -12.52 -1.49 7.01
CA GLU A 64 -11.07 -1.26 6.92
C GLU A 64 -10.41 -1.65 8.25
N PRO A 65 -9.49 -2.62 8.26
CA PRO A 65 -8.88 -3.08 9.52
C PRO A 65 -8.02 -2.02 10.19
N SER A 66 -7.34 -1.17 9.42
CA SER A 66 -6.47 -0.14 9.94
C SER A 66 -7.26 1.07 10.44
N ARG A 67 -6.81 1.67 11.54
CA ARG A 67 -7.42 2.92 12.05
C ARG A 67 -6.91 4.16 11.32
N GLN A 68 -5.84 4.01 10.55
CA GLN A 68 -5.19 5.09 9.82
C GLN A 68 -4.69 4.59 8.47
N TYR A 69 -4.97 5.36 7.45
CA TYR A 69 -4.42 5.17 6.11
C TYR A 69 -3.21 6.07 5.92
N TYR A 70 -2.10 5.50 5.50
CA TYR A 70 -0.93 6.25 5.07
C TYR A 70 -0.88 6.34 3.55
N THR A 71 -0.89 7.57 3.02
CA THR A 71 -0.85 7.76 1.58
C THR A 71 0.54 7.48 1.01
N CYS A 72 0.63 6.55 0.06
CA CYS A 72 1.89 6.27 -0.62
C CYS A 72 2.31 7.37 -1.60
N PHE A 73 1.40 8.23 -2.03
CA PHE A 73 1.64 9.26 -3.05
C PHE A 73 2.73 10.26 -2.67
N PHE A 74 2.90 10.53 -1.39
CA PHE A 74 3.87 11.47 -0.86
C PHE A 74 4.98 10.81 -0.01
N SER A 75 5.04 9.48 0.03
CA SER A 75 6.02 8.76 0.85
C SER A 75 7.46 9.02 0.40
N ASN A 76 7.68 9.26 -0.88
CA ASN A 76 8.98 9.66 -1.41
C ASN A 76 9.43 11.02 -0.87
N LEU A 77 8.51 11.97 -0.69
CA LEU A 77 8.82 13.28 -0.09
C LEU A 77 9.22 13.18 1.38
N TYR A 78 8.67 12.20 2.12
CA TYR A 78 9.13 11.92 3.48
C TYR A 78 10.57 11.40 3.49
N LEU A 79 10.94 10.51 2.58
CA LEU A 79 12.31 10.02 2.46
C LEU A 79 13.29 11.16 2.14
N GLY A 80 12.92 12.04 1.23
CA GLY A 80 13.71 13.22 0.85
C GLY A 80 13.73 14.35 1.88
N GLY A 81 13.01 14.24 3.00
CA GLY A 81 12.99 15.28 4.04
C GLY A 81 12.01 16.43 3.81
N PHE A 82 11.14 16.36 2.79
CA PHE A 82 10.19 17.43 2.45
C PHE A 82 8.84 17.31 3.20
N ARG A 83 8.57 16.18 3.85
CA ARG A 83 7.36 15.95 4.63
C ARG A 83 7.63 15.12 5.87
N GLU A 84 6.78 15.32 6.87
CA GLU A 84 6.73 14.49 8.07
C GLU A 84 5.76 13.31 7.87
N MET A 85 6.01 12.15 8.51
CA MET A 85 5.20 10.94 8.37
C MET A 85 3.75 11.17 8.82
N ASN A 86 3.52 11.95 9.86
CA ASN A 86 2.18 12.26 10.35
C ASN A 86 1.33 13.02 9.33
N SER A 87 1.96 13.78 8.41
CA SER A 87 1.26 14.48 7.33
C SER A 87 0.71 13.54 6.24
N LEU A 88 1.17 12.30 6.22
CA LEU A 88 0.74 11.24 5.30
C LEU A 88 -0.37 10.37 5.88
N GLY A 89 -0.58 10.44 7.20
CA GLY A 89 -1.54 9.64 7.92
C GLY A 89 -2.93 10.29 7.97
N HIS A 90 -3.96 9.55 7.58
CA HIS A 90 -5.35 10.02 7.57
C HIS A 90 -6.25 9.04 8.32
N SER A 91 -6.91 9.53 9.37
CA SER A 91 -7.91 8.74 10.08
C SER A 91 -9.26 8.76 9.36
N TYR A 92 -10.12 7.82 9.71
CA TYR A 92 -11.47 7.73 9.14
C TYR A 92 -12.51 8.53 9.93
N GLY A 93 -12.11 9.23 11.00
CA GLY A 93 -13.01 9.98 11.86
C GLY A 93 -13.84 11.02 11.11
N ASN A 94 -13.25 11.75 10.16
CA ASN A 94 -13.96 12.72 9.34
C ASN A 94 -14.99 12.07 8.41
N LEU A 95 -14.76 10.86 7.92
CA LEU A 95 -15.75 10.13 7.11
C LEU A 95 -16.98 9.78 7.94
N ALA A 96 -16.76 9.33 9.18
CA ALA A 96 -17.85 9.04 10.10
C ALA A 96 -18.60 10.32 10.52
N ALA A 97 -17.88 11.35 10.97
CA ALA A 97 -18.50 12.55 11.54
C ALA A 97 -19.19 13.45 10.51
N ALA A 98 -18.57 13.67 9.34
CA ALA A 98 -19.09 14.60 8.35
C ALA A 98 -20.07 13.97 7.34
N TYR A 99 -20.00 12.66 7.15
CA TYR A 99 -20.81 11.97 6.12
C TYR A 99 -21.65 10.81 6.67
N GLY A 100 -21.63 10.56 7.99
CA GLY A 100 -22.42 9.49 8.61
C GLY A 100 -22.00 8.08 8.19
N ILE A 101 -20.76 7.91 7.68
CA ILE A 101 -20.25 6.60 7.25
C ILE A 101 -19.98 5.74 8.47
N ASN A 102 -20.55 4.53 8.51
CA ASN A 102 -20.24 3.53 9.52
C ASN A 102 -18.87 2.90 9.20
N VAL A 103 -17.84 3.18 10.01
CA VAL A 103 -16.49 2.63 9.83
C VAL A 103 -16.31 1.43 10.73
N VAL A 104 -16.04 0.28 10.12
CA VAL A 104 -15.88 -1.03 10.77
C VAL A 104 -14.42 -1.46 10.68
N HIS A 105 -13.70 -1.41 11.81
CA HIS A 105 -12.28 -1.75 11.86
C HIS A 105 -12.05 -3.25 12.04
N TYR A 106 -12.35 -4.02 10.99
CA TYR A 106 -12.13 -5.46 10.90
C TYR A 106 -11.64 -5.86 9.50
N TRP A 107 -10.96 -7.00 9.42
CA TRP A 107 -10.68 -7.64 8.15
C TRP A 107 -11.95 -8.24 7.57
N ALA A 108 -12.25 -7.93 6.30
CA ALA A 108 -13.20 -8.70 5.51
C ALA A 108 -12.51 -9.99 5.05
N VAL A 109 -13.08 -11.15 5.39
CA VAL A 109 -12.47 -12.45 5.11
C VAL A 109 -13.26 -13.29 4.10
N GLY A 110 -14.46 -12.85 3.72
CA GLY A 110 -15.29 -13.53 2.72
C GLY A 110 -16.48 -12.70 2.29
N VAL A 111 -17.10 -13.10 1.19
CA VAL A 111 -18.33 -12.51 0.67
C VAL A 111 -19.28 -13.66 0.34
N ASP A 112 -20.47 -13.60 0.91
CA ASP A 112 -21.61 -14.43 0.50
C ASP A 112 -22.48 -13.59 -0.44
N ASN A 113 -22.47 -13.92 -1.73
CA ASN A 113 -23.21 -13.18 -2.75
C ASN A 113 -24.69 -13.50 -2.74
N ASP A 114 -25.07 -14.72 -2.32
CA ASP A 114 -26.47 -15.15 -2.29
C ASP A 114 -27.21 -14.53 -1.10
N ALA A 115 -26.60 -14.59 0.08
CA ALA A 115 -27.10 -13.93 1.28
C ALA A 115 -26.82 -12.42 1.31
N LYS A 116 -25.99 -11.89 0.40
CA LYS A 116 -25.51 -10.49 0.38
C LYS A 116 -24.89 -10.06 1.70
N MET A 117 -23.91 -10.81 2.14
CA MET A 117 -23.20 -10.59 3.40
C MET A 117 -21.69 -10.54 3.19
N VAL A 118 -21.02 -9.65 3.92
CA VAL A 118 -19.54 -9.64 4.05
C VAL A 118 -19.19 -10.25 5.40
N ALA A 119 -18.38 -11.30 5.39
CA ALA A 119 -17.86 -11.94 6.60
C ALA A 119 -16.64 -11.19 7.13
N LEU A 120 -16.63 -10.94 8.44
CA LEU A 120 -15.52 -10.30 9.14
C LEU A 120 -14.65 -11.32 9.89
N ALA A 121 -13.38 -11.02 10.05
CA ALA A 121 -12.52 -11.77 10.96
C ALA A 121 -13.11 -11.71 12.39
N GLY A 122 -13.23 -12.87 13.04
CA GLY A 122 -13.90 -12.96 14.35
C GLY A 122 -15.39 -13.29 14.28
N GLY A 123 -15.97 -13.50 13.08
CA GLY A 123 -17.28 -14.09 12.89
C GLY A 123 -18.44 -13.11 12.70
N GLY A 124 -18.21 -11.81 12.68
CA GLY A 124 -19.24 -10.81 12.35
C GLY A 124 -19.65 -10.85 10.87
N MET A 125 -20.90 -10.46 10.59
CA MET A 125 -21.46 -10.39 9.23
C MET A 125 -22.03 -9.00 8.98
N VAL A 126 -21.75 -8.41 7.80
CA VAL A 126 -22.25 -7.09 7.40
C VAL A 126 -23.13 -7.25 6.16
N PRO A 127 -24.44 -6.95 6.26
CA PRO A 127 -25.35 -7.08 5.14
C PRO A 127 -25.18 -5.91 4.15
N TYR A 128 -25.38 -6.19 2.85
CA TYR A 128 -25.33 -5.17 1.80
C TYR A 128 -26.40 -5.36 0.74
N ASP A 129 -26.77 -4.28 0.07
CA ASP A 129 -27.56 -4.30 -1.16
C ASP A 129 -26.65 -4.09 -2.38
N ARG A 130 -25.56 -3.33 -2.19
CA ARG A 130 -24.47 -3.16 -3.15
C ARG A 130 -23.13 -3.26 -2.43
N LEU A 131 -22.15 -3.90 -3.08
CA LEU A 131 -20.80 -4.11 -2.56
C LEU A 131 -19.76 -3.50 -3.50
N ILE A 132 -18.82 -2.76 -2.91
CA ILE A 132 -17.64 -2.24 -3.60
C ILE A 132 -16.41 -2.91 -2.98
N LEU A 133 -15.63 -3.59 -3.81
CA LEU A 133 -14.38 -4.22 -3.40
C LEU A 133 -13.19 -3.35 -3.83
N SER A 134 -12.50 -2.78 -2.85
CA SER A 134 -11.31 -1.95 -3.01
C SER A 134 -10.16 -2.42 -2.11
N PRO A 135 -9.80 -3.72 -2.11
CA PRO A 135 -8.84 -4.29 -1.15
C PRO A 135 -7.40 -3.81 -1.36
N GLY A 136 -7.14 -3.05 -2.43
CA GLY A 136 -5.80 -2.58 -2.76
C GLY A 136 -4.93 -3.66 -3.39
N ILE A 137 -3.63 -3.54 -3.17
CA ILE A 137 -2.61 -4.47 -3.67
C ILE A 137 -1.80 -5.05 -2.52
N ASP A 138 -1.15 -6.17 -2.79
CA ASP A 138 -0.17 -6.77 -1.90
C ASP A 138 1.05 -7.25 -2.69
N PHE A 139 2.04 -7.79 -1.98
CA PHE A 139 3.25 -8.32 -2.57
C PHE A 139 3.02 -9.73 -3.11
N VAL A 140 3.76 -10.07 -4.16
CA VAL A 140 3.91 -11.44 -4.63
C VAL A 140 5.18 -11.98 -3.99
N GLU A 141 5.04 -12.79 -2.94
CA GLU A 141 6.16 -13.41 -2.25
C GLU A 141 7.00 -14.26 -3.21
N GLY A 142 8.31 -14.25 -3.03
CA GLY A 142 9.25 -14.98 -3.90
C GLY A 142 9.48 -14.31 -5.26
N SER A 143 8.95 -13.12 -5.51
CA SER A 143 9.22 -12.36 -6.75
C SER A 143 10.67 -11.85 -6.83
N VAL A 144 11.33 -11.72 -5.70
CA VAL A 144 12.80 -11.54 -5.58
C VAL A 144 13.31 -12.70 -4.74
N ALA A 145 14.27 -13.45 -5.25
CA ALA A 145 14.83 -14.59 -4.53
C ALA A 145 15.45 -14.13 -3.20
N GLY A 146 15.12 -14.82 -2.10
CA GLY A 146 15.56 -14.49 -0.74
C GLY A 146 14.72 -13.42 -0.04
N TRP A 147 13.74 -12.78 -0.70
CA TRP A 147 12.87 -11.80 -0.08
C TRP A 147 11.43 -12.32 0.08
N ASP A 148 10.90 -12.21 1.28
CA ASP A 148 9.50 -12.39 1.62
C ASP A 148 9.08 -11.35 2.69
N LEU A 149 7.85 -11.44 3.20
CA LEU A 149 7.38 -10.50 4.22
C LEU A 149 8.11 -10.63 5.55
N SER A 150 8.79 -11.74 5.85
CA SER A 150 9.60 -11.88 7.07
C SER A 150 10.90 -11.07 6.99
N ALA A 151 11.44 -10.89 5.78
CA ALA A 151 12.63 -10.11 5.50
C ALA A 151 12.44 -8.58 5.57
N GLN A 152 11.19 -8.10 5.62
CA GLN A 152 10.87 -6.67 5.54
C GLN A 152 11.49 -5.81 6.65
N ASN A 153 11.89 -6.40 7.78
CA ASN A 153 12.55 -5.67 8.86
C ASN A 153 14.03 -5.41 8.58
N ALA A 154 14.68 -6.25 7.79
CA ALA A 154 16.04 -6.05 7.32
C ALA A 154 16.06 -5.27 5.99
N MET A 155 15.16 -5.64 5.07
CA MET A 155 15.03 -5.09 3.73
C MET A 155 13.61 -4.52 3.51
N PRO A 156 13.36 -3.28 3.96
CA PRO A 156 12.02 -2.68 3.89
C PRO A 156 11.57 -2.50 2.45
N HIS A 157 10.30 -2.76 2.23
CA HIS A 157 9.68 -2.53 0.92
C HIS A 157 9.35 -1.05 0.69
N ALA A 158 9.06 -0.70 -0.57
CA ALA A 158 8.86 0.68 -1.02
C ALA A 158 7.42 1.05 -1.38
N TYR A 159 6.44 0.13 -1.31
CA TYR A 159 5.12 0.34 -1.91
C TYR A 159 3.98 0.64 -0.94
N LYS A 160 4.06 0.22 0.31
CA LYS A 160 3.10 0.56 1.35
C LYS A 160 3.72 1.63 2.25
N ALA A 161 3.12 2.80 2.33
CA ALA A 161 3.58 3.85 3.22
C ALA A 161 3.23 3.53 4.69
N GLY A 162 4.02 4.06 5.62
CA GLY A 162 3.89 3.85 7.06
C GLY A 162 5.20 3.35 7.67
N SER A 163 5.13 2.42 8.60
CA SER A 163 6.28 1.92 9.39
C SER A 163 7.46 1.45 8.54
N GLN A 164 7.21 0.82 7.40
CA GLN A 164 8.27 0.41 6.48
C GLN A 164 9.01 1.59 5.83
N THR A 165 8.30 2.71 5.59
CA THR A 165 8.94 3.93 5.07
C THR A 165 9.76 4.62 6.17
N GLU A 166 9.30 4.58 7.41
CA GLU A 166 10.05 5.08 8.57
C GLU A 166 11.31 4.25 8.81
N LEU A 167 11.19 2.92 8.78
CA LEU A 167 12.33 2.01 8.89
C LEU A 167 13.36 2.27 7.79
N LEU A 168 12.92 2.39 6.54
CA LEU A 168 13.80 2.69 5.41
C LEU A 168 14.56 4.00 5.62
N LYS A 169 13.87 5.07 6.05
CA LYS A 169 14.53 6.35 6.33
C LYS A 169 15.53 6.22 7.47
N ALA A 170 15.19 5.50 8.54
CA ALA A 170 16.09 5.27 9.65
C ALA A 170 17.38 4.52 9.21
N GLN A 171 17.24 3.51 8.35
CA GLN A 171 18.39 2.78 7.79
C GLN A 171 19.26 3.69 6.90
N ILE A 172 18.66 4.53 6.07
CA ILE A 172 19.40 5.51 5.25
C ILE A 172 20.18 6.48 6.13
N MET A 173 19.56 6.99 7.19
CA MET A 173 20.21 7.90 8.15
C MET A 173 21.32 7.25 8.96
N ALA A 174 21.26 5.94 9.19
CA ALA A 174 22.27 5.16 9.91
C ALA A 174 23.36 4.57 9.00
N MET A 175 23.29 4.82 7.69
CA MET A 175 24.23 4.27 6.74
C MET A 175 25.65 4.79 6.99
N PRO A 176 26.71 3.92 7.00
CA PRO A 176 28.07 4.37 7.19
C PRO A 176 28.53 5.30 6.05
N GLU A 177 29.54 6.13 6.33
CA GLU A 177 30.12 6.99 5.31
C GLU A 177 30.59 6.19 4.09
N GLY A 178 30.21 6.65 2.89
CA GLY A 178 30.48 5.96 1.64
C GLY A 178 29.71 4.66 1.43
N GLY A 179 28.72 4.35 2.28
CA GLY A 179 27.89 3.17 2.18
C GLY A 179 27.06 3.13 0.89
N THR A 180 26.53 1.96 0.55
CA THR A 180 25.74 1.75 -0.66
C THR A 180 24.29 1.45 -0.34
N PHE A 181 23.38 2.25 -0.91
CA PHE A 181 21.95 1.98 -0.92
C PHE A 181 21.60 1.12 -2.14
N GLY A 182 21.07 -0.08 -1.90
CA GLY A 182 20.61 -0.99 -2.95
C GLY A 182 19.09 -0.93 -3.13
N MET A 183 18.63 -0.96 -4.37
CA MET A 183 17.21 -1.12 -4.68
C MET A 183 17.01 -2.13 -5.81
N VAL A 184 16.10 -3.08 -5.60
CA VAL A 184 15.62 -3.99 -6.64
C VAL A 184 14.32 -3.40 -7.20
N ALA A 185 14.34 -3.04 -8.48
CA ALA A 185 13.17 -2.56 -9.19
C ALA A 185 12.31 -3.74 -9.68
N PRO A 186 10.98 -3.65 -9.65
CA PRO A 186 10.12 -4.73 -10.12
C PRO A 186 10.13 -4.85 -11.65
N PRO A 187 9.86 -6.06 -12.19
CA PRO A 187 9.61 -6.24 -13.63
C PRO A 187 8.28 -5.60 -14.05
N ILE A 188 8.04 -5.49 -15.35
CA ILE A 188 6.74 -5.06 -15.91
C ILE A 188 5.73 -6.23 -15.69
N SER A 189 4.48 -5.99 -15.28
CA SER A 189 3.82 -4.71 -14.96
C SER A 189 3.71 -4.53 -13.45
N TYR A 190 3.89 -3.28 -13.00
CA TYR A 190 3.79 -2.95 -11.59
C TYR A 190 3.10 -1.60 -11.39
N ARG A 191 2.70 -1.31 -10.15
CA ARG A 191 2.08 -0.03 -9.81
C ARG A 191 3.11 1.09 -9.78
N CYS A 192 2.73 2.27 -10.29
CA CYS A 192 3.54 3.48 -10.31
C CYS A 192 4.87 3.30 -11.06
N PRO A 193 4.85 3.23 -12.40
CA PRO A 193 6.06 3.02 -13.19
C PRO A 193 7.23 3.97 -12.89
N PRO A 194 7.06 5.27 -12.59
CA PRO A 194 8.18 6.13 -12.17
C PRO A 194 8.58 5.98 -10.70
N GLY A 195 7.76 5.32 -9.87
CA GLY A 195 7.91 5.29 -8.40
C GLY A 195 9.28 4.84 -7.87
N PRO A 196 9.90 3.74 -8.37
CA PRO A 196 11.24 3.34 -7.97
C PRO A 196 12.29 4.43 -8.21
N TYR A 197 12.25 5.07 -9.36
CA TYR A 197 13.24 6.08 -9.78
C TYR A 197 13.04 7.41 -9.05
N GLU A 198 11.79 7.79 -8.78
CA GLU A 198 11.47 8.89 -7.85
C GLU A 198 12.03 8.64 -6.45
N ARG A 199 11.87 7.42 -5.94
CA ARG A 199 12.38 7.04 -4.63
C ARG A 199 13.89 7.18 -4.55
N VAL A 200 14.59 6.66 -5.55
CA VAL A 200 16.04 6.80 -5.67
C VAL A 200 16.47 8.26 -5.74
N SER A 201 15.75 9.09 -6.48
CA SER A 201 16.02 10.52 -6.57
C SER A 201 15.87 11.21 -5.21
N MET A 202 14.85 10.85 -4.42
CA MET A 202 14.65 11.42 -3.08
C MET A 202 15.69 10.90 -2.07
N VAL A 203 16.10 9.64 -2.18
CA VAL A 203 17.20 9.09 -1.39
C VAL A 203 18.52 9.78 -1.75
N ALA A 204 18.80 9.98 -3.03
CA ALA A 204 19.98 10.70 -3.50
C ALA A 204 19.99 12.17 -3.01
N HIS A 205 18.82 12.82 -3.01
CA HIS A 205 18.68 14.18 -2.47
C HIS A 205 19.08 14.22 -0.98
N LEU A 206 18.60 13.30 -0.17
CA LEU A 206 18.95 13.20 1.23
C LEU A 206 20.44 12.86 1.41
N LEU A 207 20.94 11.83 0.73
CA LEU A 207 22.33 11.39 0.85
C LEU A 207 23.34 12.44 0.42
N LYS A 208 23.03 13.24 -0.59
CA LYS A 208 23.87 14.37 -1.01
C LYS A 208 24.23 15.31 0.15
N GLU A 209 23.28 15.49 1.07
CA GLU A 209 23.47 16.37 2.24
C GLU A 209 24.17 15.66 3.41
N ILE A 210 23.78 14.40 3.70
CA ILE A 210 24.23 13.70 4.91
C ILE A 210 25.38 12.72 4.69
N ASN A 211 25.56 12.21 3.45
CA ASN A 211 26.57 11.21 3.10
C ASN A 211 26.93 11.34 1.61
N PRO A 212 27.65 12.41 1.22
CA PRO A 212 27.88 12.74 -0.20
C PRO A 212 28.77 11.74 -0.95
N THR A 213 29.49 10.87 -0.24
CA THR A 213 30.31 9.79 -0.82
C THR A 213 29.56 8.49 -1.01
N ALA A 214 28.31 8.42 -0.54
CA ALA A 214 27.44 7.25 -0.69
C ALA A 214 27.15 6.92 -2.16
N LYS A 215 26.80 5.64 -2.41
CA LYS A 215 26.37 5.14 -3.71
C LYS A 215 24.96 4.61 -3.65
N ILE A 216 24.27 4.66 -4.80
CA ILE A 216 22.95 4.09 -4.99
C ILE A 216 23.01 3.15 -6.18
N LEU A 217 22.67 1.86 -5.97
CA LEU A 217 22.59 0.86 -7.00
C LEU A 217 21.13 0.47 -7.25
N ILE A 218 20.69 0.51 -8.48
CA ILE A 218 19.36 0.05 -8.91
C ILE A 218 19.54 -1.23 -9.74
N ALA A 219 19.16 -2.38 -9.19
CA ALA A 219 19.02 -3.61 -9.97
C ALA A 219 17.67 -3.57 -10.69
N ASP A 220 17.68 -3.35 -11.99
CA ASP A 220 16.50 -3.12 -12.80
C ASP A 220 16.37 -4.16 -13.92
N PRO A 221 15.45 -5.13 -13.85
CA PRO A 221 15.29 -6.17 -14.85
C PRO A 221 14.70 -5.68 -16.18
N LYS A 222 14.46 -4.40 -16.33
CA LYS A 222 13.85 -3.81 -17.54
C LYS A 222 14.94 -3.17 -18.42
N GLU A 223 14.83 -3.31 -19.71
CA GLU A 223 15.68 -2.58 -20.67
C GLU A 223 15.43 -1.06 -20.57
N LYS A 224 14.16 -0.69 -20.49
CA LYS A 224 13.72 0.72 -20.39
C LYS A 224 12.71 0.91 -19.29
N PHE A 225 12.68 2.11 -18.73
CA PHE A 225 11.69 2.49 -17.72
C PHE A 225 10.99 3.82 -18.03
N SER A 226 9.91 4.08 -17.32
CA SER A 226 9.09 5.26 -17.52
C SER A 226 9.86 6.55 -17.24
N LYS A 227 9.89 7.48 -18.21
CA LYS A 227 10.57 8.78 -18.10
C LYS A 227 12.10 8.69 -17.96
N GLN A 228 12.70 7.60 -18.42
CA GLN A 228 14.13 7.30 -18.24
C GLN A 228 15.04 8.50 -18.55
N GLY A 229 14.91 9.10 -19.73
CA GLY A 229 15.80 10.21 -20.13
C GLY A 229 15.73 11.40 -19.17
N LEU A 230 14.54 11.73 -18.63
CA LEU A 230 14.39 12.82 -17.65
C LEU A 230 15.04 12.48 -16.31
N PHE A 231 14.93 11.23 -15.85
CA PHE A 231 15.58 10.80 -14.62
C PHE A 231 17.10 10.78 -14.77
N GLU A 232 17.63 10.19 -15.83
CA GLU A 232 19.07 10.10 -16.06
C GLU A 232 19.70 11.50 -16.21
N GLU A 233 19.06 12.41 -16.97
CA GLU A 233 19.47 13.81 -17.07
C GLU A 233 19.47 14.49 -15.68
N GLY A 234 18.39 14.33 -14.92
CA GLY A 234 18.28 14.90 -13.57
C GLY A 234 19.32 14.32 -12.62
N TRP A 235 19.57 13.02 -12.66
CA TRP A 235 20.60 12.39 -11.81
C TRP A 235 22.00 12.89 -12.14
N GLN A 236 22.33 13.00 -13.43
CA GLN A 236 23.63 13.51 -13.85
C GLN A 236 23.82 14.98 -13.41
N ASN A 237 22.80 15.81 -13.58
CA ASN A 237 22.89 17.25 -13.26
C ASN A 237 22.94 17.53 -11.76
N HIS A 238 22.26 16.72 -10.93
CA HIS A 238 22.09 17.01 -9.50
C HIS A 238 22.92 16.14 -8.57
N TYR A 239 23.23 14.89 -8.96
CA TYR A 239 23.84 13.90 -8.09
C TYR A 239 25.17 13.32 -8.66
N GLY A 240 25.59 13.76 -9.85
CA GLY A 240 26.82 13.26 -10.49
C GLY A 240 26.80 11.75 -10.67
N GLY A 241 27.85 11.06 -10.26
CA GLY A 241 27.96 9.60 -10.34
C GLY A 241 27.44 8.83 -9.10
N MET A 242 26.56 9.44 -8.29
CA MET A 242 26.03 8.75 -7.09
C MET A 242 25.11 7.59 -7.43
N ILE A 243 24.30 7.69 -8.50
CA ILE A 243 23.28 6.73 -8.88
C ILE A 243 23.77 5.90 -10.06
N GLU A 244 23.77 4.57 -9.89
CA GLU A 244 24.08 3.60 -10.93
C GLU A 244 22.91 2.65 -11.13
N ARG A 245 22.51 2.44 -12.38
CA ARG A 245 21.49 1.47 -12.77
C ARG A 245 22.14 0.26 -13.43
N ILE A 246 21.89 -0.89 -12.87
CA ILE A 246 22.29 -2.20 -13.40
C ILE A 246 21.10 -2.74 -14.18
N GLY A 247 21.22 -2.80 -15.50
CA GLY A 247 20.18 -3.29 -16.40
C GLY A 247 20.17 -4.81 -16.55
N PRO A 248 19.24 -5.36 -17.37
CA PRO A 248 19.11 -6.81 -17.56
C PRO A 248 20.35 -7.47 -18.13
N ASP A 249 21.12 -6.79 -18.98
CA ASP A 249 22.35 -7.28 -19.61
C ASP A 249 23.48 -7.51 -18.57
N PHE A 250 23.40 -6.87 -17.42
CA PHE A 250 24.35 -7.00 -16.30
C PHE A 250 23.83 -7.90 -15.17
N GLY A 251 22.83 -8.74 -15.44
CA GLY A 251 22.34 -9.74 -14.50
C GLY A 251 21.26 -9.29 -13.53
N ALA A 252 20.67 -8.09 -13.69
CA ALA A 252 19.59 -7.61 -12.83
C ALA A 252 18.33 -8.52 -12.83
N ASN A 253 18.15 -9.35 -13.86
CA ASN A 253 17.11 -10.37 -13.92
C ASN A 253 17.28 -11.52 -12.89
N ASN A 254 18.50 -11.71 -12.41
CA ASN A 254 18.87 -12.80 -11.49
C ASN A 254 19.19 -12.26 -10.09
N THR A 255 18.65 -11.10 -9.74
CA THR A 255 18.88 -10.50 -8.43
C THR A 255 18.32 -11.39 -7.34
N SER A 256 19.15 -11.71 -6.36
CA SER A 256 18.76 -12.34 -5.10
C SER A 256 19.24 -11.49 -3.93
N VAL A 257 18.60 -11.64 -2.80
CA VAL A 257 18.95 -10.94 -1.57
C VAL A 257 19.12 -11.95 -0.43
N ASP A 258 19.95 -11.60 0.52
CA ASP A 258 20.18 -12.34 1.77
C ASP A 258 19.91 -11.36 2.92
N PRO A 259 18.71 -11.45 3.56
CA PRO A 259 18.25 -10.53 4.60
C PRO A 259 19.03 -10.59 5.91
#